data_46e1a2e7965fe8ea5e200f1e8e031a34
#
_entry.id   46e1a2e7965fe8ea5e200f1e8e031a34
#
_cell.length_a   1.000
_cell.length_b   1.000
_cell.length_c   1.000
_cell.angle_alpha   90.00
_cell.angle_beta   90.00
_cell.angle_gamma   90.00
#
_symmetry.space_group_name_H-M   'P 1'
#
loop_
_entity.id
_entity.type
_entity.pdbx_description
1 polymer ?
#
loop_
_entity_poly.entity_id
_entity_poly.type
_entity_poly.pdbx_seq_one_letter_code
_entity_poly.pdbx_strand_id
1 'polypeptide(L)'
;MLTSRHWSPTSSRPHAEGIEGNALRYGLFYGADIDNVAAMLRRRMLPVVRNGGEIPFIHHEDAAAATLAALHHGRAGRAYNIVDDTPATFRQLVTGIAEHRHAPRPLVVPQRVLAVAAPYGKALFGGVSMRVSNARAKNELSWKPKYPSISDGIQAQ
;
A
#
# COMPACT_ATOMS: atom_id res chain seq x y z
N MET A 1 -11.35 -9.58 -31.59
CA MET A 1 -11.80 -10.52 -30.58
C MET A 1 -10.60 -10.83 -29.69
N LEU A 2 -10.39 -10.03 -28.61
CA LEU A 2 -9.27 -10.18 -27.67
C LEU A 2 -9.79 -11.01 -26.50
N THR A 3 -9.35 -12.26 -26.42
CA THR A 3 -9.64 -13.15 -25.30
C THR A 3 -8.99 -12.61 -24.05
N SER A 4 -9.81 -12.21 -23.09
CA SER A 4 -9.39 -11.89 -21.72
C SER A 4 -8.70 -13.11 -21.12
N ARG A 5 -7.37 -13.09 -21.04
CA ARG A 5 -6.64 -14.08 -20.24
C ARG A 5 -7.00 -13.83 -18.79
N HIS A 6 -7.85 -14.68 -18.27
CA HIS A 6 -8.18 -14.75 -16.85
C HIS A 6 -6.87 -15.08 -16.11
N TRP A 7 -6.31 -14.09 -15.39
CA TRP A 7 -5.19 -14.32 -14.50
C TRP A 7 -5.67 -15.15 -13.32
N SER A 8 -5.48 -16.46 -13.40
CA SER A 8 -5.69 -17.33 -12.24
C SER A 8 -4.40 -17.32 -11.43
N PRO A 9 -4.46 -16.98 -10.14
CA PRO A 9 -3.29 -17.12 -9.29
C PRO A 9 -2.93 -18.62 -9.27
N THR A 10 -1.76 -18.94 -9.77
CA THR A 10 -1.21 -20.30 -9.77
C THR A 10 -0.81 -20.67 -8.34
N SER A 11 -1.80 -20.81 -7.47
CA SER A 11 -1.62 -21.25 -6.07
C SER A 11 -1.60 -22.78 -5.95
N SER A 12 -1.65 -23.51 -7.07
CA SER A 12 -1.83 -24.97 -7.05
C SER A 12 -0.53 -25.77 -7.22
N ARG A 13 0.65 -25.16 -7.34
CA ARG A 13 1.91 -25.89 -7.56
C ARG A 13 2.81 -26.15 -6.35
N PRO A 14 2.76 -25.40 -5.20
CA PRO A 14 3.60 -25.75 -4.06
C PRO A 14 3.22 -27.06 -3.37
N HIS A 15 1.97 -27.51 -3.52
CA HIS A 15 1.52 -28.75 -2.88
C HIS A 15 2.08 -30.05 -3.50
N ALA A 16 2.62 -29.99 -4.72
CA ALA A 16 3.11 -31.20 -5.42
C ALA A 16 4.41 -31.76 -4.79
N GLU A 17 5.10 -30.97 -3.95
CA GLU A 17 6.40 -31.35 -3.36
C GLU A 17 6.41 -31.31 -1.83
N GLY A 18 5.23 -31.28 -1.17
CA GLY A 18 5.14 -31.22 0.30
C GLY A 18 5.47 -29.84 0.90
N ILE A 19 5.54 -28.79 0.08
CA ILE A 19 5.75 -27.42 0.54
C ILE A 19 4.41 -26.74 0.79
N GLU A 20 4.17 -26.29 2.00
CA GLU A 20 3.01 -25.49 2.37
C GLU A 20 3.27 -24.00 2.08
N GLY A 21 2.64 -23.45 1.04
CA GLY A 21 2.78 -22.04 0.65
C GLY A 21 1.49 -21.24 0.85
N ASN A 22 1.63 -19.99 1.30
CA ASN A 22 0.55 -19.00 1.28
C ASN A 22 1.00 -17.74 0.52
N ALA A 23 0.04 -16.92 0.07
CA ALA A 23 0.32 -15.71 -0.66
C ALA A 23 -0.03 -14.47 0.18
N LEU A 24 0.95 -13.58 0.39
CA LEU A 24 0.72 -12.28 1.04
C LEU A 24 0.62 -11.19 -0.02
N ARG A 25 -0.48 -10.44 0.00
CA ARG A 25 -0.74 -9.32 -0.91
C ARG A 25 -0.65 -8.03 -0.11
N TYR A 26 0.48 -7.37 -0.22
CA TYR A 26 0.74 -6.14 0.52
C TYR A 26 0.12 -4.92 -0.15
N GLY A 27 -0.34 -3.96 0.66
CA GLY A 27 -0.60 -2.61 0.24
C GLY A 27 0.67 -1.86 -0.16
N LEU A 28 0.52 -0.59 -0.52
CA LEU A 28 1.66 0.28 -0.79
C LEU A 28 2.39 0.56 0.54
N PHE A 29 3.68 0.24 0.57
CA PHE A 29 4.51 0.41 1.76
C PHE A 29 4.74 1.88 2.08
N TYR A 30 4.73 2.23 3.37
CA TYR A 30 5.13 3.54 3.88
C TYR A 30 5.81 3.42 5.25
N GLY A 31 6.40 4.53 5.72
CA GLY A 31 7.03 4.62 7.04
C GLY A 31 8.56 4.74 6.97
N ALA A 32 9.23 3.89 6.20
CA ALA A 32 10.70 3.89 6.11
C ALA A 32 11.28 5.13 5.40
N ASP A 33 10.52 5.73 4.47
CA ASP A 33 11.02 6.78 3.55
C ASP A 33 10.53 8.20 3.88
N ILE A 34 10.03 8.43 5.09
CA ILE A 34 9.41 9.70 5.47
C ILE A 34 10.36 10.89 5.28
N ASP A 35 11.62 10.74 5.66
CA ASP A 35 12.62 11.82 5.53
C ASP A 35 12.98 12.09 4.06
N ASN A 36 13.06 11.06 3.22
CA ASN A 36 13.25 11.21 1.78
C ASN A 36 12.08 11.93 1.12
N VAL A 37 10.85 11.57 1.48
CA VAL A 37 9.63 12.25 1.02
C VAL A 37 9.66 13.73 1.43
N ALA A 38 10.01 14.04 2.68
CA ALA A 38 10.13 15.40 3.15
C ALA A 38 11.22 16.21 2.40
N ALA A 39 12.36 15.57 2.10
CA ALA A 39 13.42 16.17 1.27
C ALA A 39 12.95 16.48 -0.16
N MET A 40 12.19 15.56 -0.77
CA MET A 40 11.60 15.79 -2.10
C MET A 40 10.57 16.93 -2.07
N LEU A 41 9.78 17.05 -1.01
CA LEU A 41 8.83 18.14 -0.84
C LEU A 41 9.53 19.50 -0.72
N ARG A 42 10.63 19.60 0.03
CA ARG A 42 11.44 20.82 0.14
C ARG A 42 12.01 21.26 -1.22
N ARG A 43 12.33 20.29 -2.08
CA ARG A 43 12.80 20.52 -3.45
C ARG A 43 11.68 20.71 -4.49
N ARG A 44 10.40 20.66 -4.06
CA ARG A 44 9.23 20.73 -4.96
C ARG A 44 9.17 19.63 -6.02
N MET A 45 9.80 18.49 -5.76
CA MET A 45 9.92 17.37 -6.72
C MET A 45 8.84 16.31 -6.58
N LEU A 46 7.90 16.46 -5.64
CA LEU A 46 6.82 15.48 -5.41
C LEU A 46 5.44 16.14 -5.58
N PRO A 47 4.95 16.28 -6.82
CA PRO A 47 3.60 16.74 -7.06
C PRO A 47 2.57 15.64 -6.75
N VAL A 48 1.38 16.03 -6.34
CA VAL A 48 0.24 15.14 -6.08
C VAL A 48 -0.96 15.55 -6.91
N VAL A 49 -1.83 14.58 -7.23
CA VAL A 49 -3.07 14.89 -7.95
C VAL A 49 -4.17 15.36 -6.99
N ARG A 50 -5.03 16.26 -7.49
CA ARG A 50 -6.14 16.80 -6.70
C ARG A 50 -7.12 15.69 -6.27
N ASN A 51 -7.52 14.84 -7.20
CA ASN A 51 -8.57 13.81 -7.05
C ASN A 51 -7.95 12.42 -7.28
N GLY A 52 -6.97 12.04 -6.47
CA GLY A 52 -6.43 10.68 -6.46
C GLY A 52 -7.41 9.71 -5.80
N GLY A 53 -7.44 8.46 -6.27
CA GLY A 53 -8.20 7.39 -5.65
C GLY A 53 -7.61 6.95 -4.30
N GLU A 54 -8.41 6.24 -3.52
CA GLU A 54 -7.94 5.57 -2.30
C GLU A 54 -7.06 4.38 -2.68
N ILE A 55 -5.94 4.23 -1.98
CA ILE A 55 -4.96 3.17 -2.16
C ILE A 55 -4.86 2.40 -0.84
N PRO A 56 -4.78 1.07 -0.87
CA PRO A 56 -4.46 0.30 0.31
C PRO A 56 -2.98 0.53 0.69
N PHE A 57 -2.73 1.04 1.88
CA PHE A 57 -1.39 1.22 2.43
C PHE A 57 -1.08 0.15 3.46
N ILE A 58 0.19 -0.02 3.78
CA ILE A 58 0.68 -0.82 4.89
C ILE A 58 1.98 -0.25 5.45
N HIS A 59 2.04 -0.06 6.75
CA HIS A 59 3.28 0.31 7.43
C HIS A 59 4.28 -0.84 7.36
N HIS A 60 5.55 -0.57 7.10
CA HIS A 60 6.56 -1.61 6.90
C HIS A 60 6.77 -2.53 8.12
N GLU A 61 6.64 -2.00 9.36
CA GLU A 61 6.67 -2.84 10.57
C GLU A 61 5.48 -3.79 10.64
N ASP A 62 4.28 -3.32 10.27
CA ASP A 62 3.08 -4.15 10.25
C ASP A 62 3.14 -5.21 9.16
N ALA A 63 3.74 -4.88 8.02
CA ALA A 63 4.00 -5.86 6.97
C ALA A 63 4.96 -6.96 7.45
N ALA A 64 6.03 -6.60 8.16
CA ALA A 64 6.96 -7.55 8.74
C ALA A 64 6.29 -8.45 9.81
N ALA A 65 5.48 -7.84 10.69
CA ALA A 65 4.72 -8.58 11.69
C ALA A 65 3.71 -9.55 11.05
N ALA A 66 3.01 -9.11 9.98
CA ALA A 66 2.09 -9.96 9.23
C ALA A 66 2.80 -11.13 8.54
N THR A 67 4.01 -10.89 8.02
CA THR A 67 4.83 -11.94 7.40
C THR A 67 5.19 -13.02 8.42
N LEU A 68 5.62 -12.62 9.61
CA LEU A 68 5.93 -13.53 10.69
C LEU A 68 4.68 -14.30 11.17
N ALA A 69 3.55 -13.59 11.30
CA ALA A 69 2.28 -14.23 11.65
C ALA A 69 1.83 -15.25 10.59
N ALA A 70 2.02 -14.95 9.32
CA ALA A 70 1.69 -15.87 8.23
C ALA A 70 2.59 -17.10 8.18
N LEU A 71 3.84 -16.98 8.61
CA LEU A 71 4.75 -18.12 8.75
C LEU A 71 4.27 -19.10 9.85
N HIS A 72 3.71 -18.59 10.94
CA HIS A 72 3.27 -19.40 12.07
C HIS A 72 1.81 -19.89 11.96
N HIS A 73 0.93 -19.10 11.36
CA HIS A 73 -0.52 -19.33 11.37
C HIS A 73 -1.12 -19.40 9.97
N GLY A 74 -0.33 -19.14 8.91
CA GLY A 74 -0.80 -19.15 7.54
C GLY A 74 -1.24 -20.55 7.11
N ARG A 75 -2.37 -20.61 6.40
CA ARG A 75 -2.88 -21.87 5.85
C ARG A 75 -2.41 -22.05 4.43
N ALA A 76 -1.97 -23.26 4.10
CA ALA A 76 -1.53 -23.61 2.75
C ALA A 76 -2.60 -23.27 1.68
N GLY A 77 -2.15 -22.69 0.56
CA GLY A 77 -3.02 -22.30 -0.54
C GLY A 77 -3.88 -21.06 -0.30
N ARG A 78 -3.74 -20.38 0.85
CA ARG A 78 -4.48 -19.16 1.15
C ARG A 78 -3.77 -17.91 0.67
N ALA A 79 -4.57 -16.89 0.34
CA ALA A 79 -4.08 -15.54 0.06
C ALA A 79 -4.60 -14.57 1.13
N TYR A 80 -3.70 -13.76 1.69
CA TYR A 80 -3.97 -12.76 2.72
C TYR A 80 -3.64 -11.37 2.21
N ASN A 81 -4.58 -10.44 2.35
CA ASN A 81 -4.33 -9.03 2.08
C ASN A 81 -3.78 -8.38 3.36
N ILE A 82 -2.62 -7.79 3.25
CA ILE A 82 -1.89 -7.14 4.35
C ILE A 82 -1.92 -5.64 4.07
N VAL A 83 -2.90 -4.97 4.67
CA VAL A 83 -3.19 -3.56 4.48
C VAL A 83 -3.66 -2.93 5.79
N ASP A 84 -3.51 -1.61 5.93
CA ASP A 84 -4.06 -0.83 7.04
C ASP A 84 -5.60 -0.92 7.06
N ASP A 85 -6.19 -0.56 8.20
CA ASP A 85 -7.65 -0.59 8.37
C ASP A 85 -8.34 0.58 7.64
N THR A 86 -7.64 1.69 7.48
CA THR A 86 -8.18 2.91 6.91
C THR A 86 -7.55 3.20 5.54
N PRO A 87 -8.32 3.04 4.45
CA PRO A 87 -7.84 3.44 3.13
C PRO A 87 -7.54 4.95 3.08
N ALA A 88 -6.55 5.33 2.32
CA ALA A 88 -6.17 6.73 2.15
C ALA A 88 -5.75 7.03 0.71
N THR A 89 -5.70 8.31 0.36
CA THR A 89 -5.14 8.76 -0.91
C THR A 89 -3.63 9.02 -0.77
N PHE A 90 -2.90 8.91 -1.87
CA PHE A 90 -1.48 9.29 -1.88
C PHE A 90 -1.26 10.74 -1.45
N ARG A 91 -2.20 11.63 -1.80
CA ARG A 91 -2.16 13.02 -1.35
C ARG A 91 -2.25 13.13 0.18
N GLN A 92 -3.11 12.36 0.82
CA GLN A 92 -3.21 12.36 2.30
C GLN A 92 -1.91 11.90 2.94
N LEU A 93 -1.29 10.82 2.43
CA LEU A 93 0.01 10.35 2.91
C LEU A 93 1.08 11.45 2.81
N VAL A 94 1.25 12.03 1.62
CA VAL A 94 2.28 13.05 1.38
C VAL A 94 2.03 14.34 2.19
N THR A 95 0.75 14.74 2.35
CA THR A 95 0.38 15.90 3.16
C THR A 95 0.64 15.64 4.64
N GLY A 96 0.30 14.46 5.16
CA GLY A 96 0.58 14.06 6.54
C GLY A 96 2.09 14.08 6.84
N ILE A 97 2.91 13.57 5.92
CA ILE A 97 4.38 13.63 6.03
C ILE A 97 4.87 15.09 6.02
N ALA A 98 4.31 15.94 5.13
CA ALA A 98 4.67 17.35 5.07
C ALA A 98 4.41 18.06 6.41
N GLU A 99 3.26 17.82 7.02
CA GLU A 99 2.88 18.40 8.31
C GLU A 99 3.75 17.87 9.46
N HIS A 100 3.97 16.57 9.52
CA HIS A 100 4.78 15.93 10.56
C HIS A 100 6.27 16.36 10.51
N ARG A 101 6.84 16.51 9.32
CA ARG A 101 8.26 16.90 9.11
C ARG A 101 8.44 18.42 8.88
N HIS A 102 7.42 19.25 9.10
CA HIS A 102 7.46 20.70 8.84
C HIS A 102 8.01 21.02 7.44
N ALA A 103 7.63 20.20 6.44
CA ALA A 103 8.00 20.40 5.06
C ALA A 103 6.90 21.19 4.30
N PRO A 104 7.22 21.84 3.18
CA PRO A 104 6.23 22.53 2.38
C PRO A 104 5.17 21.55 1.85
N ARG A 105 3.90 21.99 1.83
CA ARG A 105 2.81 21.19 1.24
C ARG A 105 3.11 20.80 -0.20
N PRO A 106 2.69 19.59 -0.64
CA PRO A 106 2.89 19.15 -2.00
C PRO A 106 2.22 20.06 -3.02
N LEU A 107 2.82 20.19 -4.19
CA LEU A 107 2.19 20.87 -5.32
C LEU A 107 1.03 20.03 -5.82
N VAL A 108 -0.17 20.61 -5.86
CA VAL A 108 -1.36 19.93 -6.38
C VAL A 108 -1.48 20.20 -7.86
N VAL A 109 -1.37 19.16 -8.67
CA VAL A 109 -1.47 19.28 -10.14
C VAL A 109 -2.74 18.60 -10.66
N PRO A 110 -3.30 19.10 -11.77
CA PRO A 110 -4.38 18.39 -12.46
C PRO A 110 -3.88 17.04 -12.99
N GLN A 111 -4.76 16.03 -12.96
CA GLN A 111 -4.42 14.68 -13.41
C GLN A 111 -3.89 14.63 -14.87
N ARG A 112 -4.37 15.54 -15.73
CA ARG A 112 -3.91 15.66 -17.12
C ARG A 112 -2.42 16.02 -17.23
N VAL A 113 -1.92 16.87 -16.33
CA VAL A 113 -0.51 17.27 -16.28
C VAL A 113 0.36 16.08 -15.83
N LEU A 114 -0.07 15.36 -14.82
CA LEU A 114 0.66 14.18 -14.37
C LEU A 114 0.70 13.06 -15.43
N ALA A 115 -0.35 12.92 -16.21
CA ALA A 115 -0.43 11.92 -17.28
C ALA A 115 0.65 12.11 -18.36
N VAL A 116 1.05 13.35 -18.62
CA VAL A 116 2.11 13.69 -19.59
C VAL A 116 3.49 13.61 -18.96
N ALA A 117 3.65 14.15 -17.75
CA ALA A 117 4.95 14.23 -17.08
C ALA A 117 5.39 12.89 -16.45
N ALA A 118 4.46 12.06 -16.01
CA ALA A 118 4.75 10.79 -15.34
C ALA A 118 3.64 9.76 -15.65
N PRO A 119 3.65 9.09 -16.81
CA PRO A 119 2.59 8.15 -17.22
C PRO A 119 2.40 6.99 -16.23
N TYR A 120 3.47 6.51 -15.59
CA TYR A 120 3.38 5.52 -14.51
C TYR A 120 2.68 6.06 -13.25
N GLY A 121 2.88 7.33 -12.93
CA GLY A 121 2.19 7.99 -11.81
C GLY A 121 0.67 8.06 -12.01
N LYS A 122 0.21 8.22 -13.25
CA LYS A 122 -1.23 8.15 -13.57
C LYS A 122 -1.81 6.76 -13.28
N ALA A 123 -1.10 5.69 -13.59
CA ALA A 123 -1.56 4.32 -13.36
C ALA A 123 -1.68 4.01 -11.86
N LEU A 124 -0.76 4.53 -11.03
CA LEU A 124 -0.72 4.27 -9.59
C LEU A 124 -1.64 5.22 -8.79
N PHE A 125 -1.72 6.50 -9.19
CA PHE A 125 -2.38 7.54 -8.38
C PHE A 125 -3.60 8.15 -9.06
N GLY A 126 -3.96 7.66 -10.24
CA GLY A 126 -4.94 8.25 -11.15
C GLY A 126 -6.37 7.79 -10.93
N GLY A 127 -6.97 8.09 -9.79
CA GLY A 127 -8.43 8.17 -9.68
C GLY A 127 -9.20 6.85 -9.48
N VAL A 128 -8.57 5.69 -9.54
CA VAL A 128 -9.22 4.41 -9.23
C VAL A 128 -9.05 4.14 -7.73
N SER A 129 -10.17 4.08 -7.01
CA SER A 129 -10.15 3.68 -5.59
C SER A 129 -10.11 2.16 -5.47
N MET A 130 -9.15 1.65 -4.73
CA MET A 130 -9.04 0.23 -4.39
C MET A 130 -9.27 0.07 -2.88
N ARG A 131 -10.45 -0.43 -2.51
CA ARG A 131 -10.73 -0.81 -1.13
C ARG A 131 -10.49 -2.31 -0.97
N VAL A 132 -9.54 -2.64 -0.13
CA VAL A 132 -9.12 -4.02 0.12
C VAL A 132 -9.33 -4.34 1.60
N SER A 133 -9.97 -5.48 1.87
CA SER A 133 -10.20 -5.93 3.26
C SER A 133 -9.04 -6.81 3.75
N ASN A 134 -8.57 -6.54 4.96
CA ASN A 134 -7.59 -7.34 5.69
C ASN A 134 -8.24 -8.30 6.71
N ALA A 135 -9.58 -8.40 6.72
CA ALA A 135 -10.32 -9.17 7.73
C ALA A 135 -9.87 -10.63 7.81
N ARG A 136 -9.56 -11.27 6.68
CA ARG A 136 -9.05 -12.64 6.66
C ARG A 136 -7.69 -12.74 7.35
N ALA A 137 -6.77 -11.83 7.08
CA ALA A 137 -5.46 -11.80 7.73
C ALA A 137 -5.61 -11.64 9.25
N LYS A 138 -6.46 -10.73 9.69
CA LYS A 138 -6.75 -10.53 11.12
C LYS A 138 -7.29 -11.79 11.79
N ASN A 139 -8.22 -12.46 11.16
CA ASN A 139 -8.90 -13.62 11.75
C ASN A 139 -8.06 -14.91 11.70
N GLU A 140 -7.39 -15.18 10.58
CA GLU A 140 -6.68 -16.45 10.39
C GLU A 140 -5.24 -16.40 10.85
N LEU A 141 -4.57 -15.23 10.79
CA LEU A 141 -3.18 -15.07 11.22
C LEU A 141 -3.06 -14.56 12.67
N SER A 142 -4.17 -14.25 13.33
CA SER A 142 -4.17 -13.57 14.65
C SER A 142 -3.33 -12.29 14.65
N TRP A 143 -3.28 -11.60 13.50
CA TRP A 143 -2.53 -10.38 13.28
C TRP A 143 -3.46 -9.16 13.31
N LYS A 144 -2.95 -8.06 13.83
CA LYS A 144 -3.60 -6.74 13.74
C LYS A 144 -2.54 -5.69 13.42
N PRO A 145 -2.83 -4.70 12.57
CA PRO A 145 -1.90 -3.61 12.35
C PRO A 145 -1.71 -2.81 13.65
N LYS A 146 -0.47 -2.53 13.99
CA LYS A 146 -0.08 -1.61 15.07
C LYS A 146 -0.43 -0.16 14.68
N TYR A 147 -0.34 0.12 13.38
CA TYR A 147 -0.67 1.40 12.78
C TYR A 147 -1.88 1.24 11.84
N PRO A 148 -3.12 1.37 12.37
CA PRO A 148 -4.34 1.12 11.61
C PRO A 148 -4.63 2.16 10.53
N SER A 149 -3.92 3.28 10.52
CA SER A 149 -4.01 4.33 9.52
C SER A 149 -2.64 4.94 9.20
N ILE A 150 -2.56 5.65 8.05
CA ILE A 150 -1.35 6.40 7.69
C ILE A 150 -1.00 7.49 8.72
N SER A 151 -2.00 8.05 9.40
CA SER A 151 -1.76 9.05 10.45
C SER A 151 -1.04 8.45 11.65
N ASP A 152 -1.45 7.27 12.10
CA ASP A 152 -0.82 6.56 13.21
C ASP A 152 0.64 6.20 12.88
N GLY A 153 0.86 5.68 11.68
CA GLY A 153 2.20 5.28 11.25
C GLY A 153 3.16 6.44 10.99
N ILE A 154 2.67 7.61 10.57
CA ILE A 154 3.49 8.81 10.40
C ILE A 154 3.88 9.41 11.76
N GLN A 155 2.95 9.44 12.72
CA GLN A 155 3.19 10.00 14.05
C GLN A 155 4.17 9.17 14.89
N ALA A 156 4.34 7.91 14.57
CA ALA A 156 5.22 6.99 15.27
C ALA A 156 6.70 7.08 14.82
N GLN A 157 7.00 7.88 13.80
CA GLN A 157 8.34 8.08 13.22
C GLN A 157 8.98 9.39 13.73
#